data_29cded1870c28908cde0eb354474b3e6
#
_entry.id   29cded1870c28908cde0eb354474b3e6
#
_cell.length_a   1.000
_cell.length_b   1.000
_cell.length_c   1.000
_cell.angle_alpha   90.00
_cell.angle_beta   90.00
_cell.angle_gamma   90.00
#
_symmetry.space_group_name_H-M   'P 1'
#
loop_
_entity.id
_entity.type
_entity.pdbx_description
1 polymer ?
#
loop_
_entity_poly.entity_id
_entity_poly.type
_entity_poly.pdbx_seq_one_letter_code
_entity_poly.pdbx_strand_id
1 'polypeptide(L)'
;NPLKKKMLLIAAPPGKKTHVRSVDEVIGLLQDPRAERMKIFLLTGQSNSLGAVKGSPASPELLKKYEPKETLYWHENFGQREGVFPGASTSWEQVRPAMPRYNGNLCMGPEYGFAFTLEKNGWFKDADVAVVKASRDGGDNSHWRKNGQAYRTLVQAVKNACAGVDRSKYSKVEFAGLLYLQGESNAGTSVPESASRFLELLGNLAADLKPYGDTSALAAQKAVLGENANWAGKNESDPETGNLTGGLEGRDTEVQGKTTRQVMKDLAESRPSLGYAPTRDLPKLTAGDQMGVHYSGQSQISIGARFAYEAARLAGKDTGSVRSGRYDLPLGSPDAWMNRKMPGKNVCVWNVASSVKPSLVSGVVKLFGIRVEDPAVKTVIVRSKGSSGDRLVIGPGGIRLAEGKNLQLRTNVQLAGRQSWNIPGGSAVEIKPSPVQEKVMPVRLSGQAEVHVTQAEGGGETAEAARVVLEQVLPSALKCSWTLSGKVEMTLQGMEGKAVNLGKVFVKQGAVLNLNGSRPVAGSVVNQGGTVNP
;
A
#
# COMPACT_ATOMS: atom_id res chain seq x y z
N ASN A 1 40.24 -4.45 -24.73
CA ASN A 1 39.87 -4.27 -23.31
C ASN A 1 40.72 -5.23 -22.45
N PRO A 2 41.74 -4.75 -21.69
CA PRO A 2 42.70 -5.58 -20.98
C PRO A 2 42.11 -6.39 -19.81
N LEU A 3 40.85 -6.12 -19.40
CA LEU A 3 40.18 -6.81 -18.32
C LEU A 3 39.63 -8.23 -18.70
N LYS A 4 39.59 -8.54 -20.00
CA LYS A 4 39.13 -9.88 -20.47
C LYS A 4 40.17 -10.99 -20.33
N LYS A 5 41.36 -10.74 -19.81
CA LYS A 5 42.47 -11.72 -19.72
C LYS A 5 42.91 -12.11 -18.31
N LYS A 6 42.29 -11.60 -17.26
CA LYS A 6 42.54 -12.10 -15.89
C LYS A 6 41.45 -13.10 -15.49
N MET A 7 41.68 -14.38 -15.78
CA MET A 7 40.93 -15.46 -15.13
C MET A 7 41.33 -15.46 -13.65
N LEU A 8 40.36 -15.19 -12.77
CA LEU A 8 40.52 -15.47 -11.35
C LEU A 8 40.32 -16.97 -11.14
N LEU A 9 41.40 -17.70 -10.98
CA LEU A 9 41.37 -19.10 -10.51
C LEU A 9 41.04 -19.03 -9.01
N ILE A 10 39.78 -19.24 -8.66
CA ILE A 10 39.41 -19.55 -7.28
C ILE A 10 39.72 -21.04 -7.09
N ALA A 11 40.84 -21.36 -6.43
CA ALA A 11 41.22 -22.71 -6.11
C ALA A 11 40.17 -23.33 -5.17
N ALA A 12 39.50 -24.37 -5.64
CA ALA A 12 38.66 -25.20 -4.79
C ALA A 12 39.51 -26.08 -3.88
N PRO A 13 39.07 -26.38 -2.66
CA PRO A 13 39.73 -27.36 -1.82
C PRO A 13 39.85 -28.73 -2.53
N PRO A 14 40.95 -29.48 -2.29
CA PRO A 14 41.14 -30.76 -2.95
C PRO A 14 39.95 -31.70 -2.75
N GLY A 15 39.40 -32.24 -3.85
CA GLY A 15 38.34 -33.24 -3.80
C GLY A 15 36.93 -32.78 -4.14
N LYS A 16 36.67 -31.49 -4.42
CA LYS A 16 35.36 -31.02 -4.91
C LYS A 16 35.42 -30.64 -6.39
N LYS A 17 34.46 -31.12 -7.19
CA LYS A 17 34.30 -30.73 -8.60
C LYS A 17 34.02 -29.22 -8.66
N THR A 18 34.88 -28.47 -9.32
CA THR A 18 34.66 -27.05 -9.63
C THR A 18 33.56 -26.94 -10.66
N HIS A 19 32.43 -26.34 -10.28
CA HIS A 19 31.52 -25.77 -11.26
C HIS A 19 32.15 -24.50 -11.79
N VAL A 20 32.61 -24.50 -13.03
CA VAL A 20 33.03 -23.30 -13.74
C VAL A 20 31.74 -22.49 -14.00
N ARG A 21 31.53 -21.44 -13.25
CA ARG A 21 30.49 -20.45 -13.57
C ARG A 21 30.95 -19.63 -14.79
N SER A 22 30.02 -19.23 -15.64
CA SER A 22 30.36 -18.38 -16.78
C SER A 22 30.99 -17.08 -16.29
N VAL A 23 31.85 -16.47 -17.11
CA VAL A 23 32.47 -15.17 -16.78
C VAL A 23 31.39 -14.12 -16.50
N ASP A 24 30.25 -14.20 -17.18
CA ASP A 24 29.11 -13.30 -17.00
C ASP A 24 28.38 -13.53 -15.66
N GLU A 25 28.30 -14.77 -15.17
CA GLU A 25 27.80 -15.08 -13.82
C GLU A 25 28.74 -14.55 -12.73
N VAL A 26 30.05 -14.66 -12.91
CA VAL A 26 31.05 -14.12 -11.97
C VAL A 26 31.05 -12.59 -12.01
N ILE A 27 30.93 -11.98 -13.18
CA ILE A 27 30.79 -10.53 -13.32
C ILE A 27 29.46 -10.07 -12.71
N GLY A 28 28.36 -10.79 -12.89
CA GLY A 28 27.07 -10.51 -12.26
C GLY A 28 27.12 -10.57 -10.72
N LEU A 29 27.85 -11.56 -10.17
CA LEU A 29 28.08 -11.68 -8.72
C LEU A 29 29.00 -10.57 -8.17
N LEU A 30 29.99 -10.12 -8.97
CA LEU A 30 30.89 -9.02 -8.61
C LEU A 30 30.27 -7.63 -8.84
N GLN A 31 29.13 -7.56 -9.52
CA GLN A 31 28.42 -6.31 -9.85
C GLN A 31 27.03 -6.21 -9.21
N ASP A 32 26.69 -7.09 -8.22
CA ASP A 32 25.45 -6.86 -7.44
C ASP A 32 25.65 -5.61 -6.57
N PRO A 33 25.11 -4.45 -6.99
CA PRO A 33 25.28 -3.21 -6.24
C PRO A 33 24.65 -3.28 -4.84
N ARG A 34 23.85 -4.32 -4.57
CA ARG A 34 23.26 -4.59 -3.25
C ARG A 34 24.29 -5.14 -2.27
N ALA A 35 25.29 -5.90 -2.76
CA ALA A 35 26.28 -6.59 -1.92
C ALA A 35 27.16 -5.65 -1.06
N GLU A 36 27.12 -4.33 -1.29
CA GLU A 36 27.96 -3.37 -0.57
C GLU A 36 27.19 -2.38 0.30
N ARG A 37 25.87 -2.32 0.18
CA ARG A 37 25.06 -1.28 0.82
C ARG A 37 23.90 -1.87 1.61
N MET A 38 23.74 -1.39 2.84
CA MET A 38 22.58 -1.66 3.69
C MET A 38 21.84 -0.34 3.96
N LYS A 39 20.55 -0.30 3.68
CA LYS A 39 19.65 0.81 4.00
C LYS A 39 18.75 0.46 5.16
N ILE A 40 18.95 1.14 6.27
CA ILE A 40 18.22 0.93 7.52
C ILE A 40 17.11 1.98 7.64
N PHE A 41 15.87 1.53 7.73
CA PHE A 41 14.74 2.34 8.18
C PHE A 41 14.54 2.14 9.67
N LEU A 42 14.40 3.24 10.42
CA LEU A 42 14.07 3.21 11.83
C LEU A 42 12.55 3.21 11.99
N LEU A 43 12.01 2.34 12.83
CA LEU A 43 10.59 2.31 13.16
C LEU A 43 10.41 2.51 14.66
N THR A 44 9.67 3.53 15.04
CA THR A 44 9.38 3.82 16.45
C THR A 44 8.00 4.45 16.64
N GLY A 45 7.57 4.52 17.86
CA GLY A 45 6.27 5.05 18.26
C GLY A 45 5.72 4.26 19.44
N GLN A 46 4.39 4.29 19.61
CA GLN A 46 3.75 3.61 20.75
C GLN A 46 3.13 2.25 20.34
N SER A 47 2.09 1.80 21.05
CA SER A 47 1.50 0.46 20.90
C SER A 47 1.14 0.09 19.47
N ASN A 48 0.61 1.01 18.67
CA ASN A 48 0.30 0.76 17.27
C ASN A 48 1.55 0.56 16.38
N SER A 49 2.66 1.20 16.69
CA SER A 49 3.94 0.94 16.03
C SER A 49 4.58 -0.38 16.51
N LEU A 50 4.36 -0.74 17.75
CA LEU A 50 4.75 -2.05 18.29
C LEU A 50 3.99 -3.18 17.59
N GLY A 51 2.73 -2.94 17.23
CA GLY A 51 1.85 -3.97 16.68
C GLY A 51 1.23 -4.82 17.78
N ALA A 52 1.00 -4.24 18.96
CA ALA A 52 0.38 -4.91 20.09
C ALA A 52 -1.07 -5.25 19.78
N VAL A 53 -1.28 -6.40 19.21
CA VAL A 53 -2.60 -6.95 18.89
C VAL A 53 -2.99 -7.92 20.01
N LYS A 54 -3.83 -7.48 20.93
CA LYS A 54 -4.52 -8.42 21.83
C LYS A 54 -5.58 -9.16 21.01
N GLY A 55 -5.32 -10.45 20.73
CA GLY A 55 -6.39 -11.39 20.44
C GLY A 55 -6.78 -11.64 18.98
N SER A 56 -6.23 -10.98 17.96
CA SER A 56 -6.42 -11.42 16.58
C SER A 56 -5.25 -11.03 15.71
N PRO A 57 -4.25 -11.89 15.58
CA PRO A 57 -3.27 -11.73 14.49
C PRO A 57 -4.01 -11.76 13.15
N ALA A 58 -3.37 -11.22 12.12
CA ALA A 58 -3.85 -11.48 10.76
C ALA A 58 -3.96 -12.99 10.53
N SER A 59 -4.93 -13.42 9.71
CA SER A 59 -5.06 -14.85 9.41
C SER A 59 -3.80 -15.41 8.78
N PRO A 60 -3.50 -16.71 8.92
CA PRO A 60 -2.35 -17.33 8.28
C PRO A 60 -2.32 -17.10 6.76
N GLU A 61 -3.48 -17.10 6.11
CA GLU A 61 -3.61 -16.84 4.67
C GLU A 61 -3.21 -15.40 4.33
N LEU A 62 -3.65 -14.43 5.14
CA LEU A 62 -3.30 -13.03 4.97
C LEU A 62 -1.79 -12.81 5.19
N LEU A 63 -1.22 -13.44 6.21
CA LEU A 63 0.21 -13.39 6.49
C LEU A 63 1.02 -13.96 5.33
N LYS A 64 0.65 -15.13 4.82
CA LYS A 64 1.31 -15.76 3.67
C LYS A 64 1.22 -14.89 2.42
N LYS A 65 0.06 -14.25 2.19
CA LYS A 65 -0.15 -13.37 1.03
C LYS A 65 0.74 -12.12 1.02
N TYR A 66 1.07 -11.59 2.19
CA TYR A 66 1.87 -10.37 2.35
C TYR A 66 3.24 -10.65 2.99
N GLU A 67 3.75 -11.86 2.85
CA GLU A 67 5.02 -12.27 3.45
C GLU A 67 6.22 -11.62 2.73
N PRO A 68 7.01 -10.78 3.44
CA PRO A 68 8.28 -10.30 2.90
C PRO A 68 9.32 -11.42 2.86
N LYS A 69 10.28 -11.33 1.95
CA LYS A 69 11.25 -12.40 1.68
C LYS A 69 12.70 -11.97 1.86
N GLU A 70 12.98 -10.69 1.74
CA GLU A 70 14.35 -10.18 1.63
C GLU A 70 14.72 -9.18 2.72
N THR A 71 13.74 -8.46 3.29
CA THR A 71 13.99 -7.36 4.24
C THR A 71 14.46 -7.88 5.59
N LEU A 72 15.60 -7.37 6.04
CA LEU A 72 16.19 -7.69 7.33
C LEU A 72 15.49 -6.94 8.47
N TYR A 73 15.51 -7.53 9.66
CA TYR A 73 14.80 -7.02 10.81
C TYR A 73 15.62 -7.14 12.10
N TRP A 74 15.58 -6.07 12.88
CA TRP A 74 16.13 -6.03 14.24
C TRP A 74 15.14 -5.35 15.17
N HIS A 75 14.88 -5.89 16.33
CA HIS A 75 14.01 -5.26 17.31
C HIS A 75 14.62 -5.28 18.71
N GLU A 76 14.30 -4.27 19.51
CA GLU A 76 14.61 -4.20 20.92
C GLU A 76 13.35 -4.36 21.77
N ASN A 77 13.55 -4.90 22.96
CA ASN A 77 12.47 -5.06 23.92
C ASN A 77 12.21 -3.74 24.68
N PHE A 78 10.95 -3.35 24.75
CA PHE A 78 10.51 -2.25 25.59
C PHE A 78 9.94 -2.75 26.91
N GLY A 79 10.78 -2.81 27.93
CA GLY A 79 10.41 -3.22 29.26
C GLY A 79 9.52 -2.23 30.00
N GLN A 80 8.21 -2.21 29.73
CA GLN A 80 7.28 -1.74 30.76
C GLN A 80 6.81 -2.89 31.66
N ARG A 81 6.92 -4.14 31.17
CA ARG A 81 6.63 -5.33 31.98
C ARG A 81 7.62 -6.41 31.56
N GLU A 82 8.60 -6.67 32.37
CA GLU A 82 9.47 -7.83 32.22
C GLU A 82 8.63 -9.09 31.99
N GLY A 83 8.98 -9.86 30.96
CA GLY A 83 8.31 -11.11 30.62
C GLY A 83 7.12 -11.00 29.64
N VAL A 84 6.70 -9.80 29.24
CA VAL A 84 5.57 -9.60 28.32
C VAL A 84 6.02 -9.56 26.86
N PHE A 85 7.24 -9.09 26.59
CA PHE A 85 7.80 -9.03 25.25
C PHE A 85 8.95 -10.02 25.11
N PRO A 86 9.16 -10.62 23.91
CA PRO A 86 10.35 -11.41 23.66
C PRO A 86 11.59 -10.53 23.84
N GLY A 87 12.69 -11.15 24.17
CA GLY A 87 13.99 -10.47 24.27
C GLY A 87 14.32 -9.74 22.97
N ALA A 88 15.27 -8.81 23.07
CA ALA A 88 15.84 -8.13 21.92
C ALA A 88 16.39 -9.13 20.90
N SER A 89 16.44 -8.74 19.61
CA SER A 89 17.14 -9.51 18.59
C SER A 89 18.61 -9.70 18.99
N THR A 90 19.12 -10.89 18.76
CA THR A 90 20.55 -11.24 18.96
C THR A 90 21.30 -11.31 17.63
N SER A 91 20.57 -11.35 16.53
CA SER A 91 21.09 -11.36 15.16
C SER A 91 20.07 -10.70 14.22
N TRP A 92 20.52 -10.33 13.03
CA TRP A 92 19.62 -9.94 11.97
C TRP A 92 18.78 -11.14 11.51
N GLU A 93 17.47 -10.91 11.38
CA GLU A 93 16.50 -11.89 10.92
C GLU A 93 15.71 -11.31 9.75
N GLN A 94 14.93 -12.11 9.06
CA GLN A 94 13.94 -11.60 8.12
C GLN A 94 12.71 -11.08 8.87
N VAL A 95 12.03 -10.08 8.32
CA VAL A 95 10.76 -9.62 8.86
C VAL A 95 9.75 -10.78 8.86
N ARG A 96 9.26 -11.15 10.03
CA ARG A 96 8.31 -12.26 10.23
C ARG A 96 7.10 -11.81 11.03
N PRO A 97 5.93 -12.45 10.87
CA PRO A 97 4.72 -12.06 11.58
C PRO A 97 4.72 -12.34 13.08
N ALA A 98 5.72 -13.01 13.59
CA ALA A 98 5.76 -13.53 14.95
C ALA A 98 6.63 -12.73 15.91
N MET A 99 6.97 -11.50 15.57
CA MET A 99 7.91 -10.71 16.36
C MET A 99 7.38 -9.30 16.59
N PRO A 100 7.25 -8.85 17.82
CA PRO A 100 7.36 -9.55 19.10
C PRO A 100 6.06 -10.27 19.53
N ARG A 101 6.09 -11.00 20.63
CA ARG A 101 4.87 -11.53 21.26
C ARG A 101 4.39 -10.58 22.35
N TYR A 102 3.11 -10.32 22.42
CA TYR A 102 2.46 -9.59 23.52
C TYR A 102 1.51 -10.53 24.27
N ASN A 103 1.72 -10.74 25.56
CA ASN A 103 0.92 -11.67 26.36
C ASN A 103 0.74 -13.06 25.70
N GLY A 104 1.80 -13.63 25.13
CA GLY A 104 1.76 -14.92 24.44
C GLY A 104 1.19 -14.88 23.01
N ASN A 105 0.60 -13.78 22.58
CA ASN A 105 0.07 -13.62 21.22
C ASN A 105 1.14 -13.10 20.27
N LEU A 106 1.07 -13.56 19.03
CA LEU A 106 1.90 -13.05 17.95
C LEU A 106 1.51 -11.61 17.64
N CYS A 107 2.46 -10.68 17.75
CA CYS A 107 2.27 -9.30 17.32
C CYS A 107 2.85 -9.10 15.94
N MET A 108 2.17 -8.29 15.16
CA MET A 108 2.64 -7.85 13.85
C MET A 108 2.42 -6.35 13.76
N GLY A 109 3.48 -5.62 13.58
CA GLY A 109 3.43 -4.18 13.37
C GLY A 109 3.51 -3.79 11.90
N PRO A 110 3.61 -2.49 11.62
CA PRO A 110 3.65 -1.98 10.26
C PRO A 110 4.90 -2.40 9.47
N GLU A 111 5.96 -2.86 10.12
CA GLU A 111 7.17 -3.37 9.45
C GLU A 111 6.88 -4.46 8.43
N TYR A 112 5.88 -5.30 8.69
CA TYR A 112 5.52 -6.41 7.81
C TYR A 112 4.99 -5.94 6.45
N GLY A 113 3.99 -5.07 6.48
CA GLY A 113 3.43 -4.47 5.27
C GLY A 113 4.40 -3.52 4.58
N PHE A 114 5.28 -2.85 5.35
CA PHE A 114 6.34 -1.99 4.83
C PHE A 114 7.33 -2.79 3.98
N ALA A 115 7.90 -3.84 4.56
CA ALA A 115 8.87 -4.72 3.90
C ALA A 115 8.27 -5.33 2.63
N PHE A 116 7.11 -5.98 2.74
CA PHE A 116 6.43 -6.58 1.59
C PHE A 116 6.21 -5.58 0.45
N THR A 117 5.76 -4.36 0.79
CA THR A 117 5.43 -3.35 -0.23
C THR A 117 6.69 -2.82 -0.93
N LEU A 118 7.80 -2.65 -0.22
CA LEU A 118 9.08 -2.28 -0.82
C LEU A 118 9.57 -3.36 -1.80
N GLU A 119 9.56 -4.61 -1.37
CA GLU A 119 9.99 -5.76 -2.17
C GLU A 119 9.12 -5.95 -3.42
N LYS A 120 7.79 -5.97 -3.24
CA LYS A 120 6.82 -6.11 -4.33
C LYS A 120 6.99 -5.07 -5.44
N ASN A 121 7.29 -3.83 -5.07
CA ASN A 121 7.47 -2.74 -6.03
C ASN A 121 8.93 -2.63 -6.51
N GLY A 122 9.84 -3.41 -5.95
CA GLY A 122 11.25 -3.39 -6.32
C GLY A 122 11.94 -2.05 -6.03
N TRP A 123 11.46 -1.34 -5.00
CA TRP A 123 12.14 -0.13 -4.55
C TRP A 123 13.41 -0.50 -3.78
N PHE A 124 14.41 0.36 -3.86
CA PHE A 124 15.70 0.16 -3.18
C PHE A 124 16.50 -1.09 -3.59
N LYS A 125 16.30 -1.59 -4.83
CA LYS A 125 17.08 -2.74 -5.36
C LYS A 125 18.60 -2.52 -5.40
N ASP A 126 19.05 -1.29 -5.16
CA ASP A 126 20.44 -0.88 -5.08
C ASP A 126 21.09 -1.15 -3.71
N ALA A 127 20.37 -1.74 -2.76
CA ALA A 127 20.84 -2.05 -1.43
C ALA A 127 19.99 -3.15 -0.77
N ASP A 128 20.55 -3.85 0.21
CA ASP A 128 19.74 -4.64 1.12
C ASP A 128 18.97 -3.71 2.07
N VAL A 129 17.68 -3.93 2.22
CA VAL A 129 16.83 -3.14 3.10
C VAL A 129 16.72 -3.79 4.46
N ALA A 130 16.79 -2.98 5.49
CA ALA A 130 16.64 -3.41 6.88
C ALA A 130 15.70 -2.49 7.66
N VAL A 131 15.01 -3.02 8.66
CA VAL A 131 14.21 -2.26 9.62
C VAL A 131 14.76 -2.49 11.02
N VAL A 132 15.10 -1.41 11.72
CA VAL A 132 15.40 -1.43 13.15
C VAL A 132 14.22 -0.84 13.90
N LYS A 133 13.59 -1.65 14.74
CA LYS A 133 12.37 -1.29 15.45
C LYS A 133 12.61 -1.18 16.95
N ALA A 134 12.16 -0.06 17.51
CA ALA A 134 12.08 0.13 18.95
C ALA A 134 10.86 1.00 19.26
N SER A 135 9.81 0.40 19.81
CA SER A 135 8.53 1.05 20.11
C SER A 135 8.17 0.95 21.57
N ARG A 136 7.46 1.93 22.13
CA ARG A 136 7.11 1.97 23.56
C ARG A 136 5.59 2.03 23.74
N ASP A 137 5.02 1.04 24.41
CA ASP A 137 3.59 1.04 24.74
C ASP A 137 3.23 2.18 25.71
N GLY A 138 2.09 2.84 25.48
CA GLY A 138 1.53 3.88 26.36
C GLY A 138 2.39 5.14 26.54
N GLY A 139 3.43 5.33 25.72
CA GLY A 139 4.33 6.49 25.85
C GLY A 139 3.79 7.74 25.17
N ASP A 140 3.78 8.88 25.87
CA ASP A 140 3.58 10.19 25.24
C ASP A 140 4.89 10.67 24.58
N ASN A 141 4.84 11.79 23.86
CA ASN A 141 6.00 12.29 23.09
C ASN A 141 7.22 12.67 23.94
N SER A 142 7.09 12.78 25.28
CA SER A 142 8.22 13.08 26.18
C SER A 142 9.25 11.95 26.23
N HIS A 143 8.82 10.71 25.99
CA HIS A 143 9.70 9.55 25.99
C HIS A 143 10.69 9.53 24.82
N TRP A 144 10.44 10.31 23.77
CA TRP A 144 11.33 10.47 22.61
C TRP A 144 12.22 11.71 22.67
N ARG A 145 12.21 12.47 23.77
CA ARG A 145 13.24 13.50 24.05
C ARG A 145 14.63 12.86 24.13
N LYS A 146 15.66 13.62 23.87
CA LYS A 146 17.04 13.19 24.13
C LYS A 146 17.15 12.68 25.58
N ASN A 147 17.70 11.49 25.76
CA ASN A 147 17.75 10.76 27.02
C ASN A 147 16.41 10.26 27.59
N GLY A 148 15.29 10.45 26.89
CA GLY A 148 14.04 9.77 27.20
C GLY A 148 14.15 8.25 27.02
N GLN A 149 13.29 7.49 27.69
CA GLN A 149 13.40 6.03 27.68
C GLN A 149 13.28 5.45 26.25
N ALA A 150 12.28 5.87 25.47
CA ALA A 150 12.09 5.37 24.12
C ALA A 150 13.25 5.76 23.20
N TYR A 151 13.76 7.00 23.36
CA TYR A 151 14.94 7.46 22.63
C TYR A 151 16.16 6.58 22.90
N ARG A 152 16.49 6.38 24.20
CA ARG A 152 17.65 5.55 24.58
C ARG A 152 17.54 4.12 24.04
N THR A 153 16.35 3.53 24.11
CA THR A 153 16.14 2.18 23.59
C THR A 153 16.30 2.12 22.08
N LEU A 154 15.78 3.10 21.34
CA LEU A 154 15.98 3.17 19.89
C LEU A 154 17.45 3.30 19.52
N VAL A 155 18.19 4.18 20.19
CA VAL A 155 19.64 4.33 19.98
C VAL A 155 20.38 3.04 20.32
N GLN A 156 19.99 2.36 21.40
CA GLN A 156 20.61 1.07 21.78
C GLN A 156 20.30 -0.03 20.76
N ALA A 157 19.05 -0.08 20.25
CA ALA A 157 18.67 -1.00 19.17
C ALA A 157 19.58 -0.83 17.95
N VAL A 158 19.79 0.42 17.54
CA VAL A 158 20.67 0.71 16.39
C VAL A 158 22.12 0.32 16.69
N LYS A 159 22.63 0.59 17.88
CA LYS A 159 23.99 0.16 18.27
C LYS A 159 24.16 -1.35 18.15
N ASN A 160 23.23 -2.10 18.72
CA ASN A 160 23.26 -3.56 18.70
C ASN A 160 23.13 -4.11 17.28
N ALA A 161 22.19 -3.56 16.51
CA ALA A 161 22.00 -3.93 15.11
C ALA A 161 23.25 -3.67 14.26
N CYS A 162 23.86 -2.49 14.41
CA CYS A 162 25.09 -2.13 13.69
C CYS A 162 26.30 -2.96 14.10
N ALA A 163 26.37 -3.39 15.36
CA ALA A 163 27.40 -4.33 15.83
C ALA A 163 27.24 -5.72 15.19
N GLY A 164 26.02 -6.12 14.83
CA GLY A 164 25.71 -7.36 14.11
C GLY A 164 25.80 -7.26 12.57
N VAL A 165 26.20 -6.11 12.02
CA VAL A 165 26.37 -5.96 10.57
C VAL A 165 27.66 -6.64 10.10
N ASP A 166 27.51 -7.56 9.15
CA ASP A 166 28.65 -8.15 8.45
C ASP A 166 29.37 -7.09 7.58
N ARG A 167 30.47 -6.55 8.09
CA ARG A 167 31.27 -5.53 7.41
C ARG A 167 32.06 -6.07 6.22
N SER A 168 32.15 -7.38 6.07
CA SER A 168 32.73 -7.97 4.87
C SER A 168 31.75 -7.95 3.69
N LYS A 169 30.45 -7.96 3.98
CA LYS A 169 29.37 -7.85 3.00
C LYS A 169 28.95 -6.39 2.75
N TYR A 170 28.90 -5.56 3.80
CA TYR A 170 28.37 -4.19 3.71
C TYR A 170 29.46 -3.17 4.04
N SER A 171 30.01 -2.58 3.00
CA SER A 171 30.96 -1.46 3.12
C SER A 171 30.26 -0.18 3.55
N LYS A 172 28.95 -0.03 3.23
CA LYS A 172 28.15 1.16 3.54
C LYS A 172 26.85 0.83 4.24
N VAL A 173 26.65 1.48 5.39
CA VAL A 173 25.37 1.48 6.13
C VAL A 173 24.78 2.88 6.07
N GLU A 174 23.52 2.98 5.64
CA GLU A 174 22.78 4.23 5.45
C GLU A 174 21.48 4.20 6.26
N PHE A 175 21.24 5.22 7.10
CA PHE A 175 19.94 5.40 7.76
C PHE A 175 19.01 6.12 6.80
N ALA A 176 18.10 5.37 6.16
CA ALA A 176 17.28 5.84 5.03
C ALA A 176 16.10 6.73 5.44
N GLY A 177 15.70 6.69 6.72
CA GLY A 177 14.64 7.54 7.27
C GLY A 177 14.01 6.95 8.54
N LEU A 178 13.07 7.72 9.11
CA LEU A 178 12.32 7.33 10.31
C LEU A 178 10.85 7.10 9.96
N LEU A 179 10.28 5.98 10.39
CA LEU A 179 8.86 5.66 10.39
C LEU A 179 8.34 5.89 11.82
N TYR A 180 7.42 6.84 11.98
CA TYR A 180 6.98 7.28 13.30
C TYR A 180 5.47 7.16 13.46
N LEU A 181 5.01 6.29 14.36
CA LEU A 181 3.59 6.08 14.65
C LEU A 181 3.33 6.28 16.14
N GLN A 182 3.02 7.52 16.53
CA GLN A 182 2.85 7.93 17.91
C GLN A 182 1.85 9.08 18.00
N GLY A 183 1.10 9.17 19.07
CA GLY A 183 0.24 10.31 19.35
C GLY A 183 -0.97 10.00 20.19
N GLU A 184 -1.38 8.74 20.31
CA GLU A 184 -2.58 8.34 21.04
C GLU A 184 -2.49 8.67 22.54
N SER A 185 -1.28 8.60 23.12
CA SER A 185 -1.05 8.90 24.53
C SER A 185 -0.64 10.36 24.81
N ASN A 186 -0.59 11.20 23.78
CA ASN A 186 -0.33 12.63 23.99
C ASN A 186 -1.54 13.28 24.66
N ALA A 187 -1.34 13.89 25.79
CA ALA A 187 -2.38 14.54 26.58
C ALA A 187 -1.97 15.98 26.95
N GLY A 188 -2.95 16.85 27.10
CA GLY A 188 -2.75 18.18 27.61
C GLY A 188 -1.66 18.96 26.86
N THR A 189 -0.69 19.45 27.58
CA THR A 189 0.39 20.31 27.07
C THR A 189 1.29 19.66 26.03
N SER A 190 1.33 18.33 25.95
CA SER A 190 2.20 17.62 24.99
C SER A 190 1.69 17.69 23.54
N VAL A 191 0.41 17.99 23.32
CA VAL A 191 -0.18 18.07 21.97
C VAL A 191 0.45 19.20 21.13
N PRO A 192 0.53 20.46 21.59
CA PRO A 192 1.17 21.55 20.85
C PRO A 192 2.66 21.29 20.58
N GLU A 193 3.33 20.62 21.50
CA GLU A 193 4.76 20.36 21.41
C GLU A 193 5.12 19.18 20.48
N SER A 194 4.14 18.41 20.02
CA SER A 194 4.39 17.18 19.26
C SER A 194 5.26 17.42 18.01
N ALA A 195 5.04 18.50 17.29
CA ALA A 195 5.83 18.83 16.10
C ALA A 195 7.29 19.18 16.44
N SER A 196 7.51 20.05 17.43
CA SER A 196 8.87 20.46 17.83
C SER A 196 9.67 19.27 18.38
N ARG A 197 9.05 18.44 19.20
CA ARG A 197 9.69 17.25 19.76
C ARG A 197 10.02 16.22 18.70
N PHE A 198 9.17 16.06 17.70
CA PHE A 198 9.48 15.17 16.59
C PHE A 198 10.69 15.66 15.77
N LEU A 199 10.79 16.96 15.52
CA LEU A 199 11.94 17.53 14.82
C LEU A 199 13.22 17.42 15.66
N GLU A 200 13.13 17.64 16.98
CA GLU A 200 14.22 17.41 17.92
C GLU A 200 14.68 15.94 17.89
N LEU A 201 13.74 14.99 17.90
CA LEU A 201 14.06 13.56 17.77
C LEU A 201 14.88 13.29 16.51
N LEU A 202 14.48 13.78 15.36
CA LEU A 202 15.22 13.58 14.10
C LEU A 202 16.62 14.16 14.16
N GLY A 203 16.77 15.38 14.68
CA GLY A 203 18.09 16.03 14.85
C GLY A 203 19.00 15.25 15.79
N ASN A 204 18.47 14.80 16.93
CA ASN A 204 19.21 13.99 17.89
C ASN A 204 19.63 12.63 17.31
N LEU A 205 18.73 11.93 16.58
CA LEU A 205 19.07 10.67 15.92
C LEU A 205 20.13 10.88 14.84
N ALA A 206 20.04 11.94 14.03
CA ALA A 206 21.04 12.25 13.03
C ALA A 206 22.45 12.45 13.65
N ALA A 207 22.52 13.10 14.81
CA ALA A 207 23.78 13.32 15.52
C ALA A 207 24.32 12.05 16.19
N ASP A 208 23.48 11.38 16.97
CA ASP A 208 23.91 10.28 17.84
C ASP A 208 24.16 8.97 17.07
N LEU A 209 23.55 8.81 15.87
CA LEU A 209 23.76 7.63 15.03
C LEU A 209 24.89 7.79 14.01
N LYS A 210 25.46 8.98 13.85
CA LYS A 210 26.56 9.24 12.91
C LYS A 210 27.76 8.27 13.04
N PRO A 211 28.15 7.80 14.24
CA PRO A 211 29.23 6.82 14.36
C PRO A 211 28.93 5.44 13.76
N TYR A 212 27.65 5.13 13.48
CA TYR A 212 27.21 3.81 13.03
C TYR A 212 26.94 3.73 11.53
N GLY A 213 26.75 4.87 10.87
CA GLY A 213 26.46 4.91 9.43
C GLY A 213 26.16 6.33 8.92
N ASP A 214 25.78 6.40 7.65
CA ASP A 214 25.39 7.65 7.01
C ASP A 214 24.00 8.10 7.51
N THR A 215 23.94 9.23 8.19
CA THR A 215 22.72 9.84 8.75
C THR A 215 22.19 11.00 7.89
N SER A 216 22.66 11.19 6.68
CA SER A 216 22.29 12.33 5.82
C SER A 216 20.79 12.44 5.58
N ALA A 217 20.09 11.32 5.47
CA ALA A 217 18.63 11.32 5.31
C ALA A 217 17.92 11.79 6.59
N LEU A 218 18.38 11.38 7.79
CA LEU A 218 17.82 11.86 9.06
C LEU A 218 18.13 13.34 9.27
N ALA A 219 19.33 13.80 8.94
CA ALA A 219 19.72 15.20 8.98
C ALA A 219 18.88 16.06 8.00
N ALA A 220 18.54 15.51 6.83
CA ALA A 220 17.60 16.10 5.89
C ALA A 220 16.13 15.93 6.31
N GLN A 221 15.87 15.44 7.52
CA GLN A 221 14.55 15.22 8.09
C GLN A 221 13.65 14.29 7.25
N LYS A 222 14.22 13.30 6.57
CA LYS A 222 13.42 12.29 5.86
C LYS A 222 12.75 11.35 6.85
N ALA A 223 11.44 11.49 6.98
CA ALA A 223 10.63 10.66 7.86
C ALA A 223 9.18 10.55 7.37
N VAL A 224 8.51 9.49 7.77
CA VAL A 224 7.08 9.29 7.52
C VAL A 224 6.34 9.29 8.85
N LEU A 225 5.39 10.21 8.98
CA LEU A 225 4.51 10.33 10.14
C LEU A 225 3.25 9.51 9.90
N GLY A 226 3.03 8.50 10.71
CA GLY A 226 1.76 7.77 10.76
C GLY A 226 0.72 8.58 11.55
N GLU A 227 -0.50 8.63 11.03
CA GLU A 227 -1.61 9.22 11.75
C GLU A 227 -1.93 8.36 12.98
N ASN A 228 -2.04 8.97 14.16
CA ASN A 228 -2.42 8.25 15.37
C ASN A 228 -3.90 7.84 15.33
N ALA A 229 -4.23 6.71 15.97
CA ALA A 229 -5.59 6.22 16.07
C ALA A 229 -6.46 7.11 16.98
N ASN A 230 -7.76 7.12 16.72
CA ASN A 230 -8.74 7.76 17.61
C ASN A 230 -9.06 6.83 18.78
N TRP A 231 -9.21 7.40 19.97
CA TRP A 231 -9.74 6.67 21.13
C TRP A 231 -11.24 6.39 20.97
N ALA A 232 -11.67 5.21 21.42
CA ALA A 232 -13.08 4.80 21.44
C ALA A 232 -13.83 4.91 20.09
N GLY A 233 -13.13 5.10 18.97
CA GLY A 233 -13.74 5.01 17.65
C GLY A 233 -14.18 3.57 17.38
N LYS A 234 -15.46 3.38 17.05
CA LYS A 234 -16.00 2.07 16.66
C LYS A 234 -15.74 1.83 15.18
N ASN A 235 -15.49 0.58 14.82
CA ASN A 235 -15.51 0.20 13.42
C ASN A 235 -16.92 0.41 12.86
N GLU A 236 -16.98 1.08 11.73
CA GLU A 236 -18.23 1.33 11.00
C GLU A 236 -18.09 0.73 9.60
N SER A 237 -19.19 0.28 9.04
CA SER A 237 -19.24 -0.10 7.63
C SER A 237 -19.74 1.10 6.84
N ASP A 238 -18.94 1.55 5.87
CA ASP A 238 -19.41 2.56 4.94
C ASP A 238 -20.58 2.00 4.13
N PRO A 239 -21.76 2.65 4.14
CA PRO A 239 -22.99 2.08 3.56
C PRO A 239 -22.91 1.92 2.05
N GLU A 240 -22.05 2.66 1.37
CA GLU A 240 -21.93 2.62 -0.08
C GLU A 240 -20.84 1.66 -0.56
N THR A 241 -19.69 1.65 0.11
CA THR A 241 -18.56 0.79 -0.27
C THR A 241 -18.55 -0.55 0.45
N GLY A 242 -19.23 -0.65 1.59
CA GLY A 242 -19.16 -1.80 2.49
C GLY A 242 -17.79 -1.99 3.15
N ASN A 243 -16.87 -1.03 3.00
CA ASN A 243 -15.57 -1.09 3.65
C ASN A 243 -15.69 -0.79 5.14
N LEU A 244 -14.97 -1.55 5.96
CA LEU A 244 -14.85 -1.24 7.38
C LEU A 244 -13.90 -0.05 7.56
N THR A 245 -14.28 0.85 8.43
CA THR A 245 -13.49 2.02 8.83
C THR A 245 -13.22 1.98 10.32
N GLY A 246 -12.17 2.64 10.76
CA GLY A 246 -11.82 2.72 12.17
C GLY A 246 -12.69 3.67 13.00
N GLY A 247 -13.80 4.15 12.45
CA GLY A 247 -14.61 5.22 13.03
C GLY A 247 -13.94 6.59 12.81
N LEU A 248 -14.55 7.42 11.97
CA LEU A 248 -14.05 8.76 11.69
C LEU A 248 -14.35 9.71 12.86
N GLU A 249 -15.31 9.35 13.70
CA GLU A 249 -15.73 10.07 14.90
C GLU A 249 -15.15 9.36 16.13
N GLY A 250 -14.00 9.76 16.59
CA GLY A 250 -13.38 9.30 17.81
C GLY A 250 -12.95 10.47 18.68
N ARG A 251 -12.65 10.20 19.95
CA ARG A 251 -12.11 11.20 20.85
C ARG A 251 -10.61 11.32 20.61
N ASP A 252 -10.19 12.46 20.10
CA ASP A 252 -8.79 12.87 20.16
C ASP A 252 -8.60 13.81 21.36
N THR A 253 -7.44 13.74 21.97
CA THR A 253 -7.04 14.79 22.89
C THR A 253 -6.83 16.06 22.09
N GLU A 254 -7.63 17.07 22.39
CA GLU A 254 -7.54 18.38 21.76
C GLU A 254 -6.99 19.40 22.74
N VAL A 255 -6.05 20.22 22.30
CA VAL A 255 -5.50 21.34 23.07
C VAL A 255 -5.41 22.55 22.14
N GLN A 256 -5.96 23.67 22.55
CA GLN A 256 -5.99 24.91 21.76
C GLN A 256 -6.60 24.72 20.34
N GLY A 257 -7.68 23.94 20.24
CA GLY A 257 -8.36 23.67 18.98
C GLY A 257 -7.59 22.72 18.04
N LYS A 258 -6.53 22.05 18.50
CA LYS A 258 -5.75 21.11 17.68
C LYS A 258 -5.54 19.78 18.38
N THR A 259 -5.64 18.71 17.60
CA THR A 259 -5.26 17.35 18.02
C THR A 259 -3.82 17.05 17.63
N THR A 260 -3.19 16.06 18.27
CA THR A 260 -1.87 15.58 17.86
C THR A 260 -1.82 15.23 16.38
N ARG A 261 -2.87 14.58 15.88
CA ARG A 261 -3.00 14.22 14.47
C ARG A 261 -2.94 15.46 13.56
N GLN A 262 -3.71 16.53 13.90
CA GLN A 262 -3.69 17.76 13.11
C GLN A 262 -2.33 18.43 13.15
N VAL A 263 -1.68 18.51 14.31
CA VAL A 263 -0.34 19.08 14.47
C VAL A 263 0.69 18.34 13.63
N MET A 264 0.67 17.00 13.65
CA MET A 264 1.63 16.18 12.90
C MET A 264 1.34 16.20 11.39
N LYS A 265 0.07 16.28 11.00
CA LYS A 265 -0.31 16.44 9.59
C LYS A 265 0.15 17.79 9.05
N ASP A 266 -0.15 18.90 9.77
CA ASP A 266 0.28 20.27 9.39
C ASP A 266 1.82 20.31 9.25
N LEU A 267 2.56 19.65 10.15
CA LEU A 267 4.00 19.54 10.07
C LEU A 267 4.46 18.85 8.79
N ALA A 268 3.88 17.68 8.47
CA ALA A 268 4.24 16.95 7.27
C ALA A 268 3.88 17.72 5.98
N GLU A 269 2.74 18.40 5.98
CA GLU A 269 2.30 19.21 4.84
C GLU A 269 3.18 20.46 4.62
N SER A 270 3.77 20.98 5.68
CA SER A 270 4.66 22.16 5.59
C SER A 270 6.09 21.82 5.13
N ARG A 271 6.49 20.52 5.06
CA ARG A 271 7.86 20.11 4.80
C ARG A 271 7.94 19.01 3.74
N PRO A 272 8.55 19.26 2.57
CA PRO A 272 8.68 18.26 1.49
C PRO A 272 9.47 17.00 1.90
N SER A 273 10.35 17.11 2.90
CA SER A 273 11.14 16.00 3.43
C SER A 273 10.34 15.05 4.34
N LEU A 274 9.13 15.43 4.73
CA LEU A 274 8.26 14.60 5.54
C LEU A 274 7.15 13.97 4.69
N GLY A 275 6.81 12.74 5.03
CA GLY A 275 5.65 12.02 4.53
C GLY A 275 4.56 11.93 5.61
N TYR A 276 3.31 11.77 5.20
CA TYR A 276 2.19 11.52 6.09
C TYR A 276 1.39 10.31 5.62
N ALA A 277 1.32 9.30 6.47
CA ALA A 277 0.54 8.09 6.22
C ALA A 277 -0.77 8.15 7.03
N PRO A 278 -1.91 8.44 6.41
CA PRO A 278 -3.20 8.42 7.09
C PRO A 278 -3.53 7.00 7.53
N THR A 279 -4.16 6.84 8.68
CA THR A 279 -4.51 5.53 9.24
C THR A 279 -5.92 5.51 9.86
N ARG A 280 -6.51 6.67 10.04
CA ARG A 280 -7.78 6.86 10.74
C ARG A 280 -8.94 6.01 10.18
N ASP A 281 -8.95 5.79 8.88
CA ASP A 281 -9.92 4.98 8.16
C ASP A 281 -9.75 3.47 8.39
N LEU A 282 -8.62 3.05 8.93
CA LEU A 282 -8.30 1.63 9.04
C LEU A 282 -9.06 0.97 10.19
N PRO A 283 -9.60 -0.25 9.96
CA PRO A 283 -10.29 -1.01 10.99
C PRO A 283 -9.41 -1.27 12.21
N LYS A 284 -10.03 -1.13 13.37
CA LYS A 284 -9.44 -1.46 14.67
C LYS A 284 -9.81 -2.88 15.08
N LEU A 285 -9.18 -3.38 16.11
CA LEU A 285 -9.58 -4.62 16.75
C LEU A 285 -11.00 -4.51 17.26
N THR A 286 -11.79 -5.54 17.01
CA THR A 286 -13.18 -5.64 17.47
C THR A 286 -13.33 -6.40 18.78
N ALA A 287 -12.34 -7.22 19.16
CA ALA A 287 -12.34 -7.99 20.39
C ALA A 287 -11.04 -7.79 21.15
N GLY A 288 -11.11 -7.75 22.48
CA GLY A 288 -9.93 -7.64 23.35
C GLY A 288 -9.31 -6.24 23.46
N ASP A 289 -9.77 -5.27 22.69
CA ASP A 289 -9.32 -3.88 22.76
C ASP A 289 -10.35 -3.02 23.51
N GLN A 290 -10.23 -2.97 24.83
CA GLN A 290 -11.14 -2.20 25.69
C GLN A 290 -11.12 -0.69 25.39
N MET A 291 -10.06 -0.20 24.74
CA MET A 291 -9.86 1.21 24.46
C MET A 291 -10.28 1.59 23.04
N GLY A 292 -10.50 0.62 22.15
CA GLY A 292 -10.87 0.87 20.75
C GLY A 292 -9.82 1.69 20.00
N VAL A 293 -8.53 1.46 20.28
CA VAL A 293 -7.43 2.27 19.75
C VAL A 293 -6.44 1.46 18.91
N HIS A 294 -6.41 0.14 19.08
CA HIS A 294 -5.43 -0.69 18.37
C HIS A 294 -5.95 -1.16 17.01
N TYR A 295 -5.07 -1.13 16.03
CA TYR A 295 -5.37 -1.57 14.67
C TYR A 295 -5.38 -3.10 14.54
N SER A 296 -6.24 -3.62 13.66
CA SER A 296 -6.23 -5.04 13.28
C SER A 296 -4.94 -5.40 12.54
N GLY A 297 -4.62 -6.70 12.46
CA GLY A 297 -3.45 -7.17 11.70
C GLY A 297 -3.49 -6.77 10.23
N GLN A 298 -4.65 -6.81 9.59
CA GLN A 298 -4.86 -6.33 8.23
C GLN A 298 -4.55 -4.83 8.11
N SER A 299 -4.96 -4.04 9.09
CA SER A 299 -4.68 -2.61 9.14
C SER A 299 -3.20 -2.32 9.34
N GLN A 300 -2.49 -3.13 10.14
CA GLN A 300 -1.04 -3.02 10.30
C GLN A 300 -0.29 -3.23 8.97
N ILE A 301 -0.73 -4.20 8.15
CA ILE A 301 -0.19 -4.37 6.78
C ILE A 301 -0.44 -3.11 5.95
N SER A 302 -1.64 -2.54 6.02
CA SER A 302 -1.98 -1.32 5.28
C SER A 302 -1.18 -0.11 5.74
N ILE A 303 -0.96 0.07 7.06
CA ILE A 303 -0.10 1.13 7.61
C ILE A 303 1.31 0.98 7.06
N GLY A 304 1.85 -0.23 7.08
CA GLY A 304 3.17 -0.52 6.53
C GLY A 304 3.26 -0.21 5.04
N ALA A 305 2.25 -0.58 4.25
CA ALA A 305 2.20 -0.25 2.83
C ALA A 305 2.20 1.27 2.60
N ARG A 306 1.43 2.03 3.38
CA ARG A 306 1.38 3.50 3.31
C ARG A 306 2.72 4.12 3.68
N PHE A 307 3.41 3.60 4.70
CA PHE A 307 4.77 3.99 5.05
C PHE A 307 5.75 3.73 3.89
N ALA A 308 5.65 2.58 3.23
CA ALA A 308 6.53 2.22 2.12
C ALA A 308 6.38 3.16 0.92
N TYR A 309 5.15 3.53 0.55
CA TYR A 309 4.89 4.49 -0.52
C TYR A 309 5.48 5.86 -0.20
N GLU A 310 5.29 6.36 1.02
CA GLU A 310 5.83 7.65 1.42
C GLU A 310 7.37 7.62 1.52
N ALA A 311 7.95 6.59 2.09
CA ALA A 311 9.40 6.43 2.16
C ALA A 311 10.05 6.36 0.77
N ALA A 312 9.43 5.61 -0.16
CA ALA A 312 9.88 5.52 -1.55
C ALA A 312 9.77 6.88 -2.27
N ARG A 313 8.67 7.62 -2.06
CA ARG A 313 8.50 8.99 -2.57
C ARG A 313 9.59 9.93 -2.06
N LEU A 314 9.88 9.90 -0.75
CA LEU A 314 10.93 10.72 -0.14
C LEU A 314 12.33 10.36 -0.66
N ALA A 315 12.52 9.13 -1.10
CA ALA A 315 13.74 8.66 -1.76
C ALA A 315 13.78 8.95 -3.27
N GLY A 316 12.77 9.64 -3.81
CA GLY A 316 12.70 9.97 -5.24
C GLY A 316 12.36 8.79 -6.15
N LYS A 317 11.84 7.69 -5.60
CA LYS A 317 11.41 6.54 -6.40
C LYS A 317 10.07 6.85 -7.10
N ASP A 318 9.84 6.23 -8.24
CA ASP A 318 8.54 6.31 -8.89
C ASP A 318 7.54 5.43 -8.13
N THR A 319 6.63 6.09 -7.43
CA THR A 319 5.57 5.43 -6.65
C THR A 319 4.24 5.41 -7.39
N GLY A 320 4.20 5.96 -8.61
CA GLY A 320 2.94 6.29 -9.22
C GLY A 320 2.22 7.42 -8.46
N SER A 321 0.96 7.62 -8.78
CA SER A 321 0.12 8.59 -8.07
C SER A 321 -0.76 7.87 -7.04
N VAL A 322 -0.53 8.15 -5.78
CA VAL A 322 -1.23 7.51 -4.66
C VAL A 322 -2.23 8.50 -4.08
N ARG A 323 -3.45 8.05 -3.80
CA ARG A 323 -4.49 8.88 -3.17
C ARG A 323 -4.04 9.37 -1.79
N SER A 324 -4.31 10.62 -1.55
CA SER A 324 -4.08 11.22 -0.24
C SER A 324 -5.14 10.86 0.75
N GLY A 325 -5.38 10.58 1.75
CA GLY A 325 -6.55 10.34 2.61
C GLY A 325 -7.66 11.40 2.55
N ARG A 326 -7.58 12.33 1.61
CA ARG A 326 -8.58 13.39 1.41
C ARG A 326 -9.63 12.99 0.40
N TYR A 327 -10.58 12.19 0.85
CA TYR A 327 -11.72 11.72 0.04
C TYR A 327 -12.76 12.81 -0.26
N ASP A 328 -12.76 13.90 0.51
CA ASP A 328 -13.58 15.11 0.29
C ASP A 328 -13.18 15.86 -1.00
N LEU A 329 -11.96 15.65 -1.48
CA LEU A 329 -11.46 16.30 -2.68
C LEU A 329 -11.69 15.46 -3.93
N PRO A 330 -12.15 16.07 -5.04
CA PRO A 330 -12.32 15.37 -6.30
C PRO A 330 -10.96 14.89 -6.86
N LEU A 331 -10.99 13.81 -7.63
CA LEU A 331 -9.80 13.23 -8.27
C LEU A 331 -9.04 14.22 -9.16
N GLY A 332 -9.72 15.25 -9.67
CA GLY A 332 -9.12 16.32 -10.45
C GLY A 332 -8.36 17.36 -9.63
N SER A 333 -8.37 17.29 -8.29
CA SER A 333 -7.59 18.19 -7.44
C SER A 333 -6.18 17.64 -7.18
N PRO A 334 -5.12 18.43 -7.31
CA PRO A 334 -3.77 17.99 -6.93
C PRO A 334 -3.68 17.52 -5.47
N ASP A 335 -4.37 18.19 -4.55
CA ASP A 335 -4.35 17.84 -3.12
C ASP A 335 -5.06 16.51 -2.80
N ALA A 336 -5.79 15.95 -3.76
CA ALA A 336 -6.34 14.61 -3.65
C ALA A 336 -5.28 13.50 -3.75
N TRP A 337 -4.03 13.85 -4.04
CA TRP A 337 -2.91 12.92 -4.26
C TRP A 337 -1.79 13.18 -3.25
N MET A 338 -1.12 12.12 -2.80
CA MET A 338 -0.11 12.21 -1.74
C MET A 338 1.05 13.16 -2.07
N ASN A 339 1.41 13.25 -3.34
CA ASN A 339 2.48 14.16 -3.81
C ASN A 339 1.97 15.53 -4.29
N ARG A 340 0.68 15.84 -4.07
CA ARG A 340 0.00 17.06 -4.55
C ARG A 340 0.16 17.31 -6.06
N LYS A 341 0.34 16.25 -6.82
CA LYS A 341 0.45 16.31 -8.29
C LYS A 341 -0.65 15.49 -8.91
N MET A 342 -1.27 16.06 -9.94
CA MET A 342 -2.21 15.32 -10.75
C MET A 342 -1.54 14.07 -11.34
N PRO A 343 -2.26 12.94 -11.40
CA PRO A 343 -1.78 11.78 -12.12
C PRO A 343 -1.47 12.15 -13.58
N GLY A 344 -0.24 11.96 -13.99
CA GLY A 344 0.17 12.14 -15.36
C GLY A 344 0.17 10.82 -16.12
N LYS A 345 1.36 10.40 -16.55
CA LYS A 345 1.56 9.11 -17.25
C LYS A 345 1.66 7.91 -16.29
N ASN A 346 1.48 8.11 -14.99
CA ASN A 346 1.64 7.06 -13.98
C ASN A 346 0.32 6.38 -13.65
N VAL A 347 0.42 5.14 -13.21
CA VAL A 347 -0.73 4.38 -12.70
C VAL A 347 -1.21 4.99 -11.38
N CYS A 348 -2.51 5.15 -11.24
CA CYS A 348 -3.11 5.58 -9.97
C CYS A 348 -3.28 4.40 -9.03
N VAL A 349 -2.77 4.53 -7.82
CA VAL A 349 -2.79 3.47 -6.83
C VAL A 349 -3.75 3.82 -5.70
N TRP A 350 -4.74 2.97 -5.48
CA TRP A 350 -5.64 3.01 -4.33
C TRP A 350 -5.15 2.04 -3.26
N ASN A 351 -4.28 2.51 -2.40
CA ASN A 351 -3.80 1.76 -1.25
C ASN A 351 -3.75 2.60 0.02
N VAL A 352 -4.55 3.66 0.06
CA VAL A 352 -4.66 4.57 1.19
C VAL A 352 -6.12 4.88 1.52
N ALA A 353 -6.33 5.49 2.65
CA ALA A 353 -7.56 5.84 3.33
C ALA A 353 -8.72 6.36 2.48
N SER A 354 -8.44 6.95 1.37
CA SER A 354 -9.45 7.50 0.46
C SER A 354 -10.40 6.48 -0.16
N SER A 355 -10.10 5.21 -0.01
CA SER A 355 -10.94 4.14 -0.55
C SER A 355 -12.15 3.81 0.30
N VAL A 356 -12.22 4.36 1.50
CA VAL A 356 -13.33 4.16 2.43
C VAL A 356 -14.61 4.80 1.91
N LYS A 357 -14.48 6.02 1.38
CA LYS A 357 -15.61 6.76 0.79
C LYS A 357 -15.45 6.86 -0.73
N PRO A 358 -16.54 7.06 -1.48
CA PRO A 358 -16.46 7.23 -2.92
C PRO A 358 -15.50 8.34 -3.34
N SER A 359 -14.65 8.05 -4.30
CA SER A 359 -13.79 9.05 -4.93
C SER A 359 -14.57 9.82 -5.98
N LEU A 360 -14.57 11.16 -5.90
CA LEU A 360 -15.38 12.00 -6.75
C LEU A 360 -14.66 12.40 -8.04
N VAL A 361 -15.36 12.33 -9.16
CA VAL A 361 -14.96 12.89 -10.45
C VAL A 361 -15.68 14.21 -10.64
N SER A 362 -14.95 15.29 -10.91
CA SER A 362 -15.48 16.59 -11.28
C SER A 362 -14.79 17.02 -12.58
N GLY A 363 -15.55 17.22 -13.63
CA GLY A 363 -15.03 17.48 -14.96
C GLY A 363 -14.35 16.25 -15.58
N VAL A 364 -13.33 16.44 -16.40
CA VAL A 364 -12.60 15.36 -17.08
C VAL A 364 -11.35 15.02 -16.32
N VAL A 365 -11.30 13.82 -15.75
CA VAL A 365 -10.13 13.27 -15.06
C VAL A 365 -9.48 12.20 -15.92
N LYS A 366 -8.21 12.36 -16.25
CA LYS A 366 -7.42 11.42 -17.05
C LYS A 366 -6.45 10.66 -16.14
N LEU A 367 -6.57 9.34 -16.13
CA LEU A 367 -5.67 8.44 -15.42
C LEU A 367 -4.97 7.52 -16.41
N PHE A 368 -3.68 7.32 -16.27
CA PHE A 368 -2.95 6.37 -17.12
C PHE A 368 -3.45 4.93 -16.89
N GLY A 369 -3.74 4.57 -15.65
CA GLY A 369 -4.34 3.30 -15.25
C GLY A 369 -4.73 3.33 -13.77
N ILE A 370 -5.39 2.26 -13.31
CA ILE A 370 -5.91 2.13 -11.95
C ILE A 370 -5.37 0.84 -11.32
N ARG A 371 -4.87 0.95 -10.09
CA ARG A 371 -4.48 -0.20 -9.25
C ARG A 371 -5.19 -0.14 -7.92
N VAL A 372 -5.84 -1.22 -7.52
CA VAL A 372 -6.48 -1.36 -6.21
C VAL A 372 -5.76 -2.46 -5.44
N GLU A 373 -4.98 -2.08 -4.45
CA GLU A 373 -4.05 -3.00 -3.77
C GLU A 373 -4.12 -2.92 -2.24
N ASP A 374 -4.78 -1.91 -1.65
CA ASP A 374 -4.83 -1.74 -0.19
C ASP A 374 -5.44 -2.98 0.47
N PRO A 375 -4.74 -3.65 1.39
CA PRO A 375 -5.26 -4.82 2.08
C PRO A 375 -6.58 -4.57 2.81
N ALA A 376 -6.75 -3.42 3.43
CA ALA A 376 -7.94 -3.06 4.21
C ALA A 376 -9.15 -2.67 3.36
N VAL A 377 -8.96 -2.41 2.07
CA VAL A 377 -10.04 -1.98 1.16
C VAL A 377 -10.62 -3.17 0.42
N LYS A 378 -11.94 -3.37 0.49
CA LYS A 378 -12.66 -4.37 -0.30
C LYS A 378 -13.19 -3.78 -1.59
N THR A 379 -13.83 -2.61 -1.53
CA THR A 379 -14.47 -1.97 -2.67
C THR A 379 -14.00 -0.52 -2.81
N VAL A 380 -13.58 -0.15 -4.02
CA VAL A 380 -13.34 1.24 -4.41
C VAL A 380 -14.47 1.72 -5.29
N ILE A 381 -15.09 2.84 -4.95
CA ILE A 381 -16.10 3.49 -5.77
C ILE A 381 -15.53 4.79 -6.33
N VAL A 382 -15.65 4.96 -7.64
CA VAL A 382 -15.37 6.21 -8.34
C VAL A 382 -16.67 6.72 -8.95
N ARG A 383 -17.16 7.88 -8.48
CA ARG A 383 -18.45 8.41 -8.95
C ARG A 383 -18.37 9.86 -9.42
N SER A 384 -19.33 10.25 -10.26
CA SER A 384 -19.54 11.64 -10.64
C SER A 384 -19.87 12.51 -9.40
N LYS A 385 -19.41 13.76 -9.41
CA LYS A 385 -19.81 14.77 -8.44
C LYS A 385 -21.23 15.30 -8.72
N GLY A 386 -21.78 15.04 -9.90
CA GLY A 386 -23.16 15.40 -10.26
C GLY A 386 -23.32 16.13 -11.58
N SER A 387 -22.25 16.35 -12.33
CA SER A 387 -22.32 16.97 -13.65
C SER A 387 -22.36 15.91 -14.76
N SER A 388 -23.17 16.10 -15.79
CA SER A 388 -23.20 15.25 -16.98
C SER A 388 -21.88 15.28 -17.77
N GLY A 389 -21.06 16.31 -17.55
CA GLY A 389 -19.71 16.44 -18.12
C GLY A 389 -18.62 15.69 -17.34
N ASP A 390 -18.94 15.20 -16.15
CA ASP A 390 -18.00 14.44 -15.35
C ASP A 390 -17.61 13.14 -16.05
N ARG A 391 -16.33 12.91 -16.24
CA ARG A 391 -15.82 11.77 -16.99
C ARG A 391 -14.45 11.32 -16.51
N LEU A 392 -14.31 10.02 -16.35
CA LEU A 392 -13.05 9.36 -16.07
C LEU A 392 -12.47 8.78 -17.37
N VAL A 393 -11.28 9.19 -17.75
CA VAL A 393 -10.55 8.63 -18.88
C VAL A 393 -9.51 7.65 -18.35
N ILE A 394 -9.60 6.37 -18.74
CA ILE A 394 -8.65 5.33 -18.40
C ILE A 394 -7.76 5.07 -19.60
N GLY A 395 -6.47 5.28 -19.42
CA GLY A 395 -5.44 5.16 -20.43
C GLY A 395 -4.82 3.76 -20.53
N PRO A 396 -3.67 3.66 -21.23
CA PRO A 396 -3.02 2.38 -21.56
C PRO A 396 -2.59 1.54 -20.35
N GLY A 397 -2.42 2.13 -19.17
CA GLY A 397 -2.10 1.39 -17.94
C GLY A 397 -3.20 0.43 -17.46
N GLY A 398 -4.43 0.58 -18.00
CA GLY A 398 -5.55 -0.32 -17.75
C GLY A 398 -5.99 -0.40 -16.29
N ILE A 399 -6.50 -1.57 -15.89
CA ILE A 399 -6.98 -1.81 -14.52
C ILE A 399 -6.29 -3.05 -13.95
N ARG A 400 -5.79 -2.93 -12.72
CA ARG A 400 -5.27 -4.06 -11.96
C ARG A 400 -5.85 -4.08 -10.56
N LEU A 401 -6.48 -5.17 -10.20
CA LEU A 401 -6.98 -5.41 -8.85
C LEU A 401 -6.09 -6.41 -8.12
N ALA A 402 -5.96 -6.26 -6.80
CA ALA A 402 -5.54 -7.35 -5.95
C ALA A 402 -6.75 -8.28 -5.70
N GLU A 403 -6.48 -9.51 -5.30
CA GLU A 403 -7.49 -10.52 -5.05
C GLU A 403 -8.54 -10.08 -4.01
N GLY A 404 -9.80 -10.39 -4.28
CA GLY A 404 -10.94 -10.03 -3.43
C GLY A 404 -11.30 -8.53 -3.45
N LYS A 405 -10.80 -7.76 -4.42
CA LYS A 405 -11.06 -6.33 -4.55
C LYS A 405 -12.08 -6.05 -5.64
N ASN A 406 -12.94 -5.06 -5.39
CA ASN A 406 -13.92 -4.57 -6.34
C ASN A 406 -13.68 -3.11 -6.70
N LEU A 407 -13.81 -2.78 -7.97
CA LEU A 407 -13.78 -1.42 -8.48
C LEU A 407 -15.12 -1.09 -9.12
N GLN A 408 -15.82 -0.11 -8.59
CA GLN A 408 -17.09 0.38 -9.16
C GLN A 408 -16.88 1.76 -9.78
N LEU A 409 -17.16 1.87 -11.07
CA LEU A 409 -17.10 3.10 -11.82
C LEU A 409 -18.52 3.61 -12.06
N ARG A 410 -18.92 4.61 -11.27
CA ARG A 410 -20.25 5.24 -11.28
C ARG A 410 -20.16 6.66 -11.86
N THR A 411 -19.48 6.80 -12.96
CA THR A 411 -19.27 8.05 -13.72
C THR A 411 -19.15 7.71 -15.19
N ASN A 412 -19.27 8.69 -16.08
CA ASN A 412 -18.96 8.44 -17.48
C ASN A 412 -17.53 7.94 -17.62
N VAL A 413 -17.32 6.86 -18.35
CA VAL A 413 -16.03 6.23 -18.56
C VAL A 413 -15.62 6.35 -20.02
N GLN A 414 -14.41 6.81 -20.26
CA GLN A 414 -13.78 6.80 -21.57
C GLN A 414 -12.54 5.92 -21.54
N LEU A 415 -12.49 4.93 -22.41
CA LEU A 415 -11.34 4.05 -22.57
C LEU A 415 -10.43 4.59 -23.66
N ALA A 416 -9.12 4.58 -23.45
CA ALA A 416 -8.15 5.13 -24.38
C ALA A 416 -6.92 4.21 -24.55
N GLY A 417 -6.61 3.88 -25.79
CA GLY A 417 -5.46 3.08 -26.16
C GLY A 417 -5.60 1.59 -25.85
N ARG A 418 -4.50 0.85 -26.02
CA ARG A 418 -4.44 -0.58 -25.69
C ARG A 418 -4.30 -0.75 -24.18
N GLN A 419 -5.18 -1.54 -23.58
CA GLN A 419 -5.27 -1.73 -22.13
C GLN A 419 -5.24 -3.21 -21.76
N SER A 420 -4.65 -3.51 -20.61
CA SER A 420 -4.78 -4.80 -19.93
C SER A 420 -5.55 -4.63 -18.64
N TRP A 421 -6.63 -5.38 -18.48
CA TRP A 421 -7.39 -5.47 -17.24
C TRP A 421 -7.06 -6.80 -16.56
N ASN A 422 -6.28 -6.71 -15.49
CA ASN A 422 -5.82 -7.87 -14.75
C ASN A 422 -6.64 -7.98 -13.47
N ILE A 423 -7.61 -8.90 -13.48
CA ILE A 423 -8.63 -9.05 -12.44
C ILE A 423 -8.49 -10.46 -11.85
N PRO A 424 -8.07 -10.62 -10.59
CA PRO A 424 -8.03 -11.93 -9.93
C PRO A 424 -9.43 -12.56 -9.80
N GLY A 425 -9.48 -13.85 -9.62
CA GLY A 425 -10.72 -14.56 -9.29
C GLY A 425 -11.35 -14.01 -8.00
N GLY A 426 -12.67 -13.99 -7.93
CA GLY A 426 -13.41 -13.38 -6.82
C GLY A 426 -13.35 -11.84 -6.77
N SER A 427 -12.74 -11.19 -7.77
CA SER A 427 -12.67 -9.74 -7.91
C SER A 427 -13.55 -9.25 -9.04
N ALA A 428 -13.99 -7.97 -9.00
CA ALA A 428 -14.86 -7.43 -10.01
C ALA A 428 -14.52 -5.99 -10.40
N VAL A 429 -14.71 -5.67 -11.69
CA VAL A 429 -14.85 -4.31 -12.19
C VAL A 429 -16.29 -4.11 -12.63
N GLU A 430 -16.96 -3.13 -12.04
CA GLU A 430 -18.35 -2.82 -12.32
C GLU A 430 -18.46 -1.40 -12.89
N ILE A 431 -19.10 -1.24 -14.02
CA ILE A 431 -19.48 0.06 -14.59
C ILE A 431 -21.00 0.15 -14.49
N LYS A 432 -21.47 1.06 -13.65
CA LYS A 432 -22.90 1.13 -13.30
C LYS A 432 -23.39 2.55 -13.00
N PRO A 433 -24.73 2.77 -13.00
CA PRO A 433 -25.31 4.07 -12.73
C PRO A 433 -24.83 4.71 -11.43
N SER A 434 -24.78 6.03 -11.42
CA SER A 434 -24.42 6.82 -10.23
C SER A 434 -25.70 7.33 -9.55
N PRO A 435 -25.94 6.99 -8.28
CA PRO A 435 -26.97 7.67 -7.50
C PRO A 435 -26.45 9.07 -7.15
N VAL A 436 -27.07 10.11 -7.68
CA VAL A 436 -26.77 11.51 -7.33
C VAL A 436 -28.08 12.18 -6.94
N GLN A 437 -28.19 12.64 -5.69
CA GLN A 437 -29.33 13.40 -5.18
C GLN A 437 -30.69 12.76 -5.58
N GLU A 438 -30.90 11.49 -5.24
CA GLU A 438 -32.11 10.70 -5.50
C GLU A 438 -32.42 10.40 -7.00
N LYS A 439 -31.57 10.88 -7.91
CA LYS A 439 -31.68 10.55 -9.34
C LYS A 439 -30.58 9.57 -9.75
N VAL A 440 -31.00 8.53 -10.43
CA VAL A 440 -30.06 7.59 -11.06
C VAL A 440 -29.55 8.21 -12.35
N MET A 441 -28.29 8.57 -12.40
CA MET A 441 -27.63 9.11 -13.60
C MET A 441 -27.09 7.95 -14.44
N PRO A 442 -27.52 7.78 -15.69
CA PRO A 442 -26.97 6.75 -16.56
C PRO A 442 -25.49 7.02 -16.83
N VAL A 443 -24.70 5.95 -16.84
CA VAL A 443 -23.27 6.02 -17.16
C VAL A 443 -23.07 5.79 -18.64
N ARG A 444 -22.25 6.62 -19.28
CA ARG A 444 -21.83 6.46 -20.67
C ARG A 444 -20.47 5.81 -20.76
N LEU A 445 -20.35 4.77 -21.56
CA LEU A 445 -19.08 4.16 -21.92
C LEU A 445 -18.71 4.59 -23.34
N SER A 446 -17.54 5.18 -23.52
CA SER A 446 -17.08 5.75 -24.79
C SER A 446 -15.58 5.52 -25.01
N GLY A 447 -15.10 5.89 -26.19
CA GLY A 447 -13.68 5.92 -26.49
C GLY A 447 -13.25 4.94 -27.57
N GLN A 448 -11.93 4.92 -27.82
CA GLN A 448 -11.29 3.98 -28.73
C GLN A 448 -10.21 3.23 -27.95
N ALA A 449 -10.40 1.92 -27.79
CA ALA A 449 -9.49 1.10 -27.00
C ALA A 449 -9.50 -0.36 -27.47
N GLU A 450 -8.40 -1.02 -27.21
CA GLU A 450 -8.27 -2.48 -27.26
C GLU A 450 -8.08 -2.96 -25.83
N VAL A 451 -9.07 -3.68 -25.28
CA VAL A 451 -9.11 -4.08 -23.88
C VAL A 451 -8.95 -5.59 -23.78
N HIS A 452 -7.87 -6.03 -23.17
CA HIS A 452 -7.62 -7.44 -22.84
C HIS A 452 -7.97 -7.67 -21.38
N VAL A 453 -9.00 -8.45 -21.11
CA VAL A 453 -9.39 -8.85 -19.75
C VAL A 453 -8.89 -10.25 -19.50
N THR A 454 -8.05 -10.39 -18.49
CA THR A 454 -7.46 -11.68 -18.10
C THR A 454 -7.62 -11.90 -16.60
N GLN A 455 -7.83 -13.16 -16.21
CA GLN A 455 -7.68 -13.53 -14.81
C GLN A 455 -6.19 -13.48 -14.44
N ALA A 456 -5.86 -12.85 -13.31
CA ALA A 456 -4.50 -12.86 -12.80
C ALA A 456 -4.06 -14.27 -12.40
N GLU A 457 -2.79 -14.60 -12.66
CA GLU A 457 -2.19 -15.84 -12.21
C GLU A 457 -2.19 -15.92 -10.67
N GLY A 458 -2.49 -17.10 -10.10
CA GLY A 458 -2.47 -17.35 -8.66
C GLY A 458 -3.72 -18.03 -8.10
N GLY A 459 -4.82 -18.12 -8.83
CA GLY A 459 -5.99 -18.90 -8.46
C GLY A 459 -5.85 -20.36 -8.90
N GLY A 460 -5.89 -21.30 -7.96
CA GLY A 460 -5.97 -22.74 -8.29
C GLY A 460 -7.21 -23.07 -9.13
N GLU A 461 -7.37 -24.32 -9.53
CA GLU A 461 -8.50 -24.80 -10.38
C GLU A 461 -9.89 -24.48 -9.81
N THR A 462 -10.00 -24.27 -8.49
CA THR A 462 -11.24 -23.92 -7.76
C THR A 462 -11.48 -22.41 -7.66
N ALA A 463 -10.61 -21.57 -8.20
CA ALA A 463 -10.77 -20.11 -8.08
C ALA A 463 -12.04 -19.63 -8.77
N GLU A 464 -12.77 -18.72 -8.10
CA GLU A 464 -13.90 -18.00 -8.67
C GLU A 464 -13.50 -17.23 -9.94
N ALA A 465 -14.47 -16.97 -10.83
CA ALA A 465 -14.23 -16.18 -12.03
C ALA A 465 -13.91 -14.71 -11.69
N ALA A 466 -13.06 -14.11 -12.49
CA ALA A 466 -12.88 -12.66 -12.52
C ALA A 466 -14.11 -12.04 -13.24
N ARG A 467 -14.68 -10.97 -12.71
CA ARG A 467 -15.93 -10.42 -13.24
C ARG A 467 -15.81 -9.01 -13.76
N VAL A 468 -16.44 -8.76 -14.91
CA VAL A 468 -16.72 -7.43 -15.46
C VAL A 468 -18.22 -7.27 -15.60
N VAL A 469 -18.84 -6.33 -14.91
CA VAL A 469 -20.28 -6.08 -14.97
C VAL A 469 -20.53 -4.70 -15.59
N LEU A 470 -21.34 -4.66 -16.64
CA LEU A 470 -21.82 -3.45 -17.28
C LEU A 470 -23.31 -3.31 -16.98
N GLU A 471 -23.67 -2.48 -16.00
CA GLU A 471 -25.04 -2.30 -15.54
C GLU A 471 -25.64 -1.01 -16.11
N GLN A 472 -26.72 -1.11 -16.87
CA GLN A 472 -27.45 0.02 -17.47
C GLN A 472 -26.53 1.06 -18.14
N VAL A 473 -25.46 0.58 -18.77
CA VAL A 473 -24.49 1.44 -19.44
C VAL A 473 -25.02 1.84 -20.82
N LEU A 474 -24.97 3.14 -21.13
CA LEU A 474 -25.28 3.64 -22.47
C LEU A 474 -24.00 3.68 -23.32
N PRO A 475 -23.81 2.77 -24.29
CA PRO A 475 -22.67 2.84 -25.19
C PRO A 475 -22.81 4.07 -26.07
N SER A 476 -21.85 4.98 -26.03
CA SER A 476 -21.83 6.16 -26.88
C SER A 476 -20.48 6.27 -27.58
N ALA A 477 -20.47 6.27 -28.89
CA ALA A 477 -19.27 6.41 -29.73
C ALA A 477 -18.13 5.45 -29.30
N LEU A 478 -18.50 4.20 -28.90
CA LEU A 478 -17.55 3.19 -28.46
C LEU A 478 -16.94 2.47 -29.66
N LYS A 479 -15.64 2.68 -29.92
CA LYS A 479 -14.87 1.95 -30.94
C LYS A 479 -13.87 1.04 -30.23
N CYS A 480 -14.36 0.17 -29.35
CA CYS A 480 -13.53 -0.74 -28.57
C CYS A 480 -13.52 -2.13 -29.15
N SER A 481 -12.45 -2.87 -28.90
CA SER A 481 -12.42 -4.32 -28.99
C SER A 481 -12.08 -4.89 -27.60
N TRP A 482 -12.84 -5.91 -27.20
CA TRP A 482 -12.67 -6.61 -25.93
C TRP A 482 -12.20 -8.02 -26.22
N THR A 483 -11.17 -8.45 -25.52
CA THR A 483 -10.73 -9.85 -25.54
C THR A 483 -10.85 -10.40 -24.12
N LEU A 484 -11.73 -11.36 -23.93
CA LEU A 484 -11.93 -12.07 -22.67
C LEU A 484 -11.19 -13.40 -22.75
N SER A 485 -10.33 -13.71 -21.78
CA SER A 485 -9.54 -14.95 -21.78
C SER A 485 -9.32 -15.51 -20.37
N GLY A 486 -9.31 -16.84 -20.26
CA GLY A 486 -9.27 -17.54 -18.97
C GLY A 486 -10.61 -17.50 -18.25
N LYS A 487 -10.64 -17.74 -16.95
CA LYS A 487 -11.88 -17.72 -16.14
C LYS A 487 -12.37 -16.28 -15.93
N VAL A 488 -12.79 -15.62 -16.99
CA VAL A 488 -13.35 -14.25 -16.99
C VAL A 488 -14.81 -14.30 -17.35
N GLU A 489 -15.66 -13.66 -16.57
CA GLU A 489 -17.07 -13.48 -16.83
C GLU A 489 -17.38 -12.00 -17.09
N MET A 490 -17.94 -11.68 -18.26
CA MET A 490 -18.49 -10.37 -18.56
C MET A 490 -20.02 -10.46 -18.59
N THR A 491 -20.69 -9.62 -17.84
CA THR A 491 -22.15 -9.61 -17.72
C THR A 491 -22.73 -8.26 -18.12
N LEU A 492 -23.76 -8.26 -18.99
CA LEU A 492 -24.59 -7.11 -19.29
C LEU A 492 -25.84 -7.18 -18.41
N GLN A 493 -26.07 -6.17 -17.59
CA GLN A 493 -27.17 -6.17 -16.60
C GLN A 493 -28.08 -4.95 -16.80
N GLY A 494 -29.40 -5.17 -16.69
CA GLY A 494 -30.40 -4.09 -16.81
C GLY A 494 -30.48 -3.50 -18.20
N MET A 495 -30.12 -4.27 -19.23
CA MET A 495 -30.15 -3.89 -20.66
C MET A 495 -31.00 -4.85 -21.51
N GLU A 496 -31.90 -5.59 -20.86
CA GLU A 496 -32.76 -6.58 -21.46
C GLU A 496 -33.57 -5.95 -22.60
N GLY A 497 -33.64 -6.60 -23.75
CA GLY A 497 -34.34 -6.13 -24.97
C GLY A 497 -33.71 -4.93 -25.67
N LYS A 498 -32.67 -4.31 -25.10
CA LYS A 498 -32.00 -3.14 -25.71
C LYS A 498 -30.90 -3.56 -26.67
N ALA A 499 -30.74 -2.78 -27.75
CA ALA A 499 -29.58 -2.92 -28.62
C ALA A 499 -28.33 -2.36 -27.92
N VAL A 500 -27.30 -3.19 -27.77
CA VAL A 500 -26.04 -2.83 -27.08
C VAL A 500 -24.88 -2.91 -28.06
N ASN A 501 -24.19 -1.79 -28.26
CA ASN A 501 -22.98 -1.73 -29.06
C ASN A 501 -21.73 -1.58 -28.15
N LEU A 502 -21.06 -2.68 -27.86
CA LEU A 502 -19.79 -2.71 -27.10
C LEU A 502 -18.54 -2.63 -28.00
N GLY A 503 -18.75 -2.46 -29.33
CA GLY A 503 -17.70 -2.71 -30.30
C GLY A 503 -17.56 -4.22 -30.56
N LYS A 504 -16.34 -4.72 -30.80
CA LYS A 504 -16.09 -6.15 -30.98
C LYS A 504 -15.75 -6.83 -29.65
N VAL A 505 -16.37 -7.97 -29.34
CA VAL A 505 -16.09 -8.78 -28.16
C VAL A 505 -15.63 -10.16 -28.62
N PHE A 506 -14.39 -10.51 -28.31
CA PHE A 506 -13.81 -11.83 -28.55
C PHE A 506 -13.87 -12.65 -27.26
N VAL A 507 -14.62 -13.76 -27.28
CA VAL A 507 -14.78 -14.65 -26.12
C VAL A 507 -13.94 -15.89 -26.35
N LYS A 508 -12.79 -15.98 -25.69
CA LYS A 508 -11.84 -17.09 -25.81
C LYS A 508 -12.19 -18.23 -24.85
N GLN A 509 -11.50 -19.37 -25.01
CA GLN A 509 -11.66 -20.54 -24.16
C GLN A 509 -11.59 -20.18 -22.67
N GLY A 510 -12.51 -20.71 -21.90
CA GLY A 510 -12.64 -20.48 -20.45
C GLY A 510 -13.34 -19.16 -20.06
N ALA A 511 -13.55 -18.23 -21.00
CA ALA A 511 -14.28 -16.99 -20.72
C ALA A 511 -15.79 -17.15 -20.99
N VAL A 512 -16.59 -16.35 -20.29
CA VAL A 512 -18.05 -16.33 -20.39
C VAL A 512 -18.53 -14.90 -20.67
N LEU A 513 -19.45 -14.75 -21.60
CA LEU A 513 -20.19 -13.52 -21.87
C LEU A 513 -21.68 -13.76 -21.62
N ASN A 514 -22.26 -13.11 -20.62
CA ASN A 514 -23.68 -13.14 -20.29
C ASN A 514 -24.36 -11.90 -20.88
N LEU A 515 -25.24 -12.10 -21.82
CA LEU A 515 -26.00 -11.03 -22.48
C LEU A 515 -27.26 -10.62 -21.70
N ASN A 516 -27.81 -11.53 -20.89
CA ASN A 516 -29.01 -11.32 -20.07
C ASN A 516 -30.17 -10.70 -20.88
N GLY A 517 -30.47 -11.30 -22.03
CA GLY A 517 -31.53 -10.80 -22.91
C GLY A 517 -31.22 -9.48 -23.66
N SER A 518 -30.00 -8.95 -23.55
CA SER A 518 -29.55 -7.82 -24.36
C SER A 518 -29.32 -8.24 -25.81
N ARG A 519 -29.49 -7.31 -26.73
CA ARG A 519 -29.30 -7.59 -28.17
C ARG A 519 -27.98 -6.95 -28.64
N PRO A 520 -26.87 -7.70 -28.75
CA PRO A 520 -25.63 -7.14 -29.29
C PRO A 520 -25.82 -6.79 -30.78
N VAL A 521 -25.13 -5.77 -31.25
CA VAL A 521 -25.10 -5.43 -32.67
C VAL A 521 -24.54 -6.62 -33.45
N ALA A 522 -25.16 -6.97 -34.56
CA ALA A 522 -24.75 -8.12 -35.36
C ALA A 522 -23.26 -8.08 -35.71
N GLY A 523 -22.57 -9.21 -35.53
CA GLY A 523 -21.14 -9.33 -35.79
C GLY A 523 -20.23 -8.68 -34.73
N SER A 524 -20.79 -8.13 -33.64
CA SER A 524 -19.99 -7.55 -32.54
C SER A 524 -19.45 -8.59 -31.57
N VAL A 525 -20.03 -9.80 -31.52
CA VAL A 525 -19.55 -10.89 -30.66
C VAL A 525 -18.92 -11.98 -31.52
N VAL A 526 -17.66 -12.32 -31.21
CA VAL A 526 -16.88 -13.36 -31.88
C VAL A 526 -16.52 -14.42 -30.85
N ASN A 527 -17.18 -15.56 -30.90
CA ASN A 527 -16.87 -16.68 -30.02
C ASN A 527 -15.65 -17.45 -30.55
N GLN A 528 -14.61 -17.55 -29.75
CA GLN A 528 -13.34 -18.25 -30.01
C GLN A 528 -13.11 -19.38 -29.01
N GLY A 529 -14.14 -20.17 -28.74
CA GLY A 529 -14.08 -21.32 -27.80
C GLY A 529 -14.49 -20.99 -26.36
N GLY A 530 -15.01 -19.79 -26.11
CA GLY A 530 -15.65 -19.44 -24.84
C GLY A 530 -17.13 -19.79 -24.80
N THR A 531 -17.85 -19.28 -23.81
CA THR A 531 -19.29 -19.43 -23.63
C THR A 531 -19.99 -18.07 -23.84
N VAL A 532 -21.06 -18.05 -24.60
CA VAL A 532 -21.93 -16.87 -24.74
C VAL A 532 -23.35 -17.28 -24.35
N ASN A 533 -23.84 -16.68 -23.25
CA ASN A 533 -25.19 -16.90 -22.74
C ASN A 533 -26.09 -15.74 -23.18
N PRO A 534 -27.25 -16.03 -23.76
CA PRO A 534 -28.19 -15.03 -24.27
C PRO A 534 -28.82 -14.13 -23.19
#